data_495cf955cbd8f73d0233e73d9a364b27
#
_entry.id   495cf955cbd8f73d0233e73d9a364b27
#
_cell.length_a   1.000
_cell.length_b   1.000
_cell.length_c   1.000
_cell.angle_alpha   90.00
_cell.angle_beta   90.00
_cell.angle_gamma   90.00
#
_symmetry.space_group_name_H-M   'P 1'
#
loop_
_entity.id
_entity.type
_entity.pdbx_description
1 polymer ?
#
loop_
_entity_poly.entity_id
_entity_poly.type
_entity_poly.pdbx_seq_one_letter_code
_entity_poly.pdbx_strand_id
1 'polypeptide(L)'
;MNEMTDLQSAFTSPFKSKYDNFIGGQFVPPNNGRYFYNTTPVTGAVINQIARSDASDIEKALDAAHAAKDGWARTSVTERANALLKIADLSLIHL
;
A
#
# COMPACT_ATOMS: atom_id res chain seq x y z
N MET A 1 12.24 -3.70 -30.92
CA MET A 1 12.13 -3.64 -29.45
C MET A 1 13.35 -2.91 -28.94
N ASN A 2 13.20 -1.93 -28.07
CA ASN A 2 14.34 -1.16 -27.60
C ASN A 2 14.93 -1.77 -26.33
N GLU A 3 16.16 -1.38 -26.00
CA GLU A 3 16.89 -1.92 -24.84
C GLU A 3 16.17 -1.69 -23.51
N MET A 4 15.45 -0.58 -23.37
CA MET A 4 14.71 -0.27 -22.16
C MET A 4 13.56 -1.25 -21.92
N THR A 5 12.87 -1.67 -22.98
CA THR A 5 11.80 -2.66 -22.88
C THR A 5 12.36 -4.02 -22.46
N ASP A 6 13.52 -4.40 -22.98
CA ASP A 6 14.16 -5.65 -22.62
C ASP A 6 14.65 -5.64 -21.17
N LEU A 7 15.20 -4.52 -20.71
CA LEU A 7 15.62 -4.37 -19.32
C LEU A 7 14.46 -4.40 -18.36
N GLN A 8 13.33 -3.78 -18.73
CA GLN A 8 12.11 -3.83 -17.92
C GLN A 8 11.53 -5.24 -17.86
N SER A 9 11.57 -5.99 -18.96
CA SER A 9 11.11 -7.37 -19.01
C SER A 9 12.01 -8.30 -18.19
N ALA A 10 13.31 -8.05 -18.16
CA ALA A 10 14.27 -8.82 -17.37
C ALA A 10 14.16 -8.51 -15.87
N PHE A 11 13.65 -7.36 -15.51
CA PHE A 11 13.50 -6.91 -14.13
C PHE A 11 12.09 -7.19 -13.65
N THR A 12 11.88 -8.34 -13.02
CA THR A 12 10.59 -8.67 -12.43
C THR A 12 10.39 -7.83 -11.16
N SER A 13 9.52 -6.84 -11.26
CA SER A 13 9.16 -6.04 -10.10
C SER A 13 8.34 -6.88 -9.11
N PRO A 14 8.68 -6.86 -7.81
CA PRO A 14 7.86 -7.52 -6.79
C PRO A 14 6.55 -6.74 -6.51
N PHE A 15 6.40 -5.56 -7.09
CA PHE A 15 5.26 -4.69 -6.83
C PHE A 15 4.14 -4.90 -7.85
N LYS A 16 2.92 -4.60 -7.42
CA LYS A 16 1.77 -4.55 -8.32
C LYS A 16 1.93 -3.40 -9.31
N SER A 17 1.29 -3.53 -10.47
CA SER A 17 1.28 -2.47 -11.47
C SER A 17 0.44 -1.26 -11.03
N LYS A 18 -0.48 -1.44 -10.10
CA LYS A 18 -1.41 -0.42 -9.63
C LYS A 18 -1.76 -0.67 -8.16
N TYR A 19 -1.72 0.39 -7.38
CA TYR A 19 -2.11 0.33 -5.97
C TYR A 19 -3.30 1.24 -5.71
N ASP A 20 -4.35 0.64 -5.17
CA ASP A 20 -5.50 1.34 -4.62
C ASP A 20 -5.27 1.66 -3.15
N ASN A 21 -6.17 2.45 -2.55
CA ASN A 21 -6.17 2.70 -1.12
C ASN A 21 -6.50 1.42 -0.35
N PHE A 22 -5.84 1.19 0.76
CA PHE A 22 -6.17 0.07 1.64
C PHE A 22 -6.96 0.60 2.84
N ILE A 23 -8.27 0.36 2.82
CA ILE A 23 -9.19 0.91 3.82
C ILE A 23 -10.14 -0.20 4.27
N GLY A 24 -10.31 -0.34 5.60
CA GLY A 24 -11.21 -1.33 6.16
C GLY A 24 -10.85 -2.77 5.83
N GLY A 25 -9.55 -3.06 5.66
CA GLY A 25 -9.07 -4.40 5.33
C GLY A 25 -9.17 -4.76 3.86
N GLN A 26 -9.51 -3.81 2.99
CA GLN A 26 -9.69 -4.05 1.56
C GLN A 26 -9.02 -2.97 0.72
N PHE A 27 -8.63 -3.32 -0.51
CA PHE A 27 -8.19 -2.35 -1.49
C PHE A 27 -9.41 -1.67 -2.12
N VAL A 28 -9.43 -0.34 -2.07
CA VAL A 28 -10.55 0.49 -2.54
C VAL A 28 -10.01 1.51 -3.53
N PRO A 29 -10.56 1.59 -4.75
CA PRO A 29 -10.16 2.62 -5.71
C PRO A 29 -10.36 4.01 -5.16
N PRO A 30 -9.55 5.01 -5.58
CA PRO A 30 -9.79 6.39 -5.17
C PRO A 30 -11.16 6.86 -5.68
N ASN A 31 -11.84 7.70 -4.89
CA ASN A 31 -13.21 8.13 -5.16
C ASN A 31 -13.39 8.74 -6.56
N ASN A 32 -12.40 9.50 -7.01
CA ASN A 32 -12.42 10.15 -8.32
C ASN A 32 -11.79 9.31 -9.45
N GLY A 33 -11.31 8.10 -9.15
CA GLY A 33 -10.66 7.21 -10.11
C GLY A 33 -9.31 7.71 -10.62
N ARG A 34 -8.67 8.64 -9.92
CA ARG A 34 -7.39 9.22 -10.35
C ARG A 34 -6.20 8.48 -9.75
N TYR A 35 -5.16 8.36 -10.57
CA TYR A 35 -3.88 7.73 -10.20
C TYR A 35 -2.74 8.60 -10.70
N PHE A 36 -1.56 8.39 -10.14
CA PHE A 36 -0.34 9.01 -10.66
C PHE A 36 0.75 7.95 -10.82
N TYR A 37 1.69 8.19 -11.72
CA TYR A 37 2.79 7.26 -11.98
C TYR A 37 3.89 7.44 -10.95
N ASN A 38 4.35 6.30 -10.43
CA ASN A 38 5.52 6.23 -9.56
C ASN A 38 6.71 5.75 -10.39
N THR A 39 7.79 6.51 -10.36
CA THR A 39 8.98 6.23 -11.16
C THR A 39 10.16 5.89 -10.26
N THR A 40 11.07 5.04 -10.78
CA THR A 40 12.32 4.76 -10.07
C THR A 40 13.34 5.87 -10.35
N PRO A 41 14.03 6.39 -9.32
CA PRO A 41 15.05 7.41 -9.52
C PRO A 41 16.30 6.87 -10.22
N VAL A 42 16.46 5.56 -10.29
CA VAL A 42 17.65 4.95 -10.91
C VAL A 42 17.62 5.07 -12.43
N THR A 43 16.48 4.81 -13.06
CA THR A 43 16.34 4.82 -14.52
C THR A 43 15.28 5.79 -15.03
N GLY A 44 14.46 6.35 -14.15
CA GLY A 44 13.29 7.16 -14.52
C GLY A 44 12.13 6.35 -15.08
N ALA A 45 12.22 5.02 -15.08
CA ALA A 45 11.17 4.16 -15.59
C ALA A 45 9.96 4.13 -14.64
N VAL A 46 8.77 3.96 -15.21
CA VAL A 46 7.54 3.80 -14.43
C VAL A 46 7.55 2.43 -13.75
N ILE A 47 7.38 2.42 -12.44
CA ILE A 47 7.28 1.19 -11.65
C ILE A 47 5.81 0.74 -11.59
N ASN A 48 4.91 1.64 -11.19
CA ASN A 48 3.50 1.36 -10.99
C ASN A 48 2.69 2.64 -10.95
N GLN A 49 1.40 2.51 -10.71
CA GLN A 49 0.47 3.61 -10.48
C GLN A 49 0.00 3.60 -9.03
N ILE A 50 -0.12 4.77 -8.46
CA ILE A 50 -0.55 4.98 -7.06
C ILE A 50 -1.83 5.80 -7.07
N ALA A 51 -2.76 5.47 -6.18
CA ALA A 51 -4.01 6.19 -6.03
C ALA A 51 -3.77 7.65 -5.68
N ARG A 52 -4.41 8.56 -6.44
CA ARG A 52 -4.45 10.00 -6.11
C ARG A 52 -5.77 10.28 -5.42
N SER A 53 -5.74 10.21 -4.10
CA SER A 53 -6.93 10.30 -3.27
C SER A 53 -7.36 11.76 -3.05
N ASP A 54 -8.63 11.94 -2.73
CA ASP A 54 -9.23 13.23 -2.39
C ASP A 54 -9.73 13.23 -0.92
N ALA A 55 -10.40 14.32 -0.52
CA ALA A 55 -10.92 14.44 0.83
C ALA A 55 -11.93 13.34 1.19
N SER A 56 -12.71 12.88 0.21
CA SER A 56 -13.68 11.80 0.41
C SER A 56 -12.99 10.48 0.77
N ASP A 57 -11.85 10.19 0.16
CA ASP A 57 -11.05 9.01 0.48
C ASP A 57 -10.49 9.09 1.90
N ILE A 58 -10.04 10.27 2.31
CA ILE A 58 -9.55 10.51 3.68
C ILE A 58 -10.66 10.28 4.71
N GLU A 59 -11.89 10.77 4.42
CA GLU A 59 -13.04 10.53 5.30
C GLU A 59 -13.34 9.04 5.44
N LYS A 60 -13.32 8.29 4.35
CA LYS A 60 -13.51 6.84 4.40
C LYS A 60 -12.46 6.15 5.26
N ALA A 61 -11.19 6.56 5.13
CA ALA A 61 -10.11 6.02 5.93
C ALA A 61 -10.28 6.33 7.41
N LEU A 62 -10.68 7.57 7.75
CA LEU A 62 -10.95 7.98 9.12
C LEU A 62 -12.13 7.21 9.71
N ASP A 63 -13.20 7.04 8.96
CA ASP A 63 -14.37 6.28 9.40
C ASP A 63 -14.01 4.82 9.70
N ALA A 64 -13.21 4.20 8.84
CA ALA A 64 -12.73 2.84 9.06
C ALA A 64 -11.84 2.74 10.30
N ALA A 65 -10.98 3.72 10.52
CA ALA A 65 -10.11 3.77 11.70
C ALA A 65 -10.95 3.95 12.98
N HIS A 66 -11.95 4.81 12.98
CA HIS A 66 -12.86 4.98 14.10
C HIS A 66 -13.66 3.72 14.38
N ALA A 67 -14.12 3.03 13.36
CA ALA A 67 -14.85 1.77 13.52
C ALA A 67 -13.99 0.68 14.17
N ALA A 68 -12.69 0.64 13.87
CA ALA A 68 -11.75 -0.34 14.41
C ALA A 68 -11.25 0.03 15.81
N LYS A 69 -11.36 1.28 16.21
CA LYS A 69 -10.80 1.84 17.44
C LYS A 69 -11.21 1.07 18.69
N ASP A 70 -12.51 0.83 18.85
CA ASP A 70 -13.03 0.19 20.06
C ASP A 70 -12.58 -1.27 20.18
N GLY A 71 -12.58 -2.00 19.06
CA GLY A 71 -12.08 -3.37 19.02
C GLY A 71 -10.61 -3.45 19.40
N TRP A 72 -9.79 -2.56 18.86
CA TRP A 72 -8.38 -2.50 19.19
C TRP A 72 -8.12 -2.10 20.64
N ALA A 73 -8.90 -1.17 21.17
CA ALA A 73 -8.81 -0.75 22.56
C ALA A 73 -9.13 -1.88 23.55
N ARG A 74 -9.98 -2.85 23.14
CA ARG A 74 -10.32 -4.01 23.95
C ARG A 74 -9.33 -5.16 23.83
N THR A 75 -8.41 -5.10 22.88
CA THR A 75 -7.36 -6.12 22.76
C THR A 75 -6.43 -6.08 23.95
N SER A 76 -5.98 -7.25 24.40
CA SER A 76 -5.05 -7.35 25.50
C SER A 76 -3.69 -6.77 25.13
N VAL A 77 -2.90 -6.39 26.14
CA VAL A 77 -1.53 -5.92 25.92
C VAL A 77 -0.71 -6.98 25.19
N THR A 78 -0.89 -8.24 25.55
CA THR A 78 -0.19 -9.38 24.92
C THR A 78 -0.54 -9.49 23.44
N GLU A 79 -1.80 -9.39 23.08
CA GLU A 79 -2.24 -9.48 21.67
C GLU A 79 -1.68 -8.32 20.85
N ARG A 80 -1.69 -7.11 21.39
CA ARG A 80 -1.10 -5.94 20.71
C ARG A 80 0.41 -6.09 20.54
N ALA A 81 1.10 -6.56 21.56
CA ALA A 81 2.53 -6.82 21.50
C ALA A 81 2.86 -7.88 20.45
N ASN A 82 2.08 -8.97 20.40
CA ASN A 82 2.27 -10.04 19.41
C ASN A 82 2.06 -9.54 17.98
N ALA A 83 1.09 -8.67 17.73
CA ALA A 83 0.87 -8.08 16.42
C ALA A 83 2.08 -7.26 15.98
N LEU A 84 2.65 -6.45 16.86
CA LEU A 84 3.83 -5.65 16.57
C LEU A 84 5.08 -6.52 16.35
N LEU A 85 5.25 -7.57 17.13
CA LEU A 85 6.35 -8.53 16.94
C LEU A 85 6.25 -9.23 15.60
N LYS A 86 5.05 -9.59 15.17
CA LYS A 86 4.83 -10.20 13.86
C LYS A 86 5.19 -9.24 12.74
N ILE A 87 4.87 -7.97 12.87
CA ILE A 87 5.27 -6.93 11.90
C ILE A 87 6.80 -6.84 11.82
N ALA A 88 7.47 -6.86 12.97
CA ALA A 88 8.94 -6.81 13.01
C ALA A 88 9.56 -8.02 12.30
N ASP A 89 9.04 -9.22 12.55
CA ASP A 89 9.53 -10.44 11.88
C ASP A 89 9.34 -10.37 10.37
N LEU A 90 8.18 -9.92 9.91
CA LEU A 90 7.90 -9.76 8.48
C LEU A 90 8.81 -8.71 7.84
N SER A 91 9.13 -7.64 8.56
CA SER A 91 10.05 -6.60 8.08
C SER A 91 11.46 -7.15 7.87
N LEU A 92 11.92 -8.03 8.75
CA LEU A 92 13.23 -8.67 8.61
C LEU A 92 13.30 -9.60 7.39
N ILE A 93 12.21 -10.28 7.08
CA ILE A 93 12.13 -11.16 5.91
C ILE A 93 12.19 -10.35 4.61
N HIS A 94 11.67 -9.15 4.61
CA HIS A 94 11.57 -8.29 3.41
C HIS A 94 12.69 -7.25 3.28
N LEU A 95 13.68 -7.32 4.17
CA LEU A 95 14.89 -6.52 4.03
C LEU A 95 15.79 -7.19 3.00
#